data_abd9066952a52bb23388aa9fbd9caafe
#
_entry.id   abd9066952a52bb23388aa9fbd9caafe
#
_cell.length_a   1.000
_cell.length_b   1.000
_cell.length_c   1.000
_cell.angle_alpha   90.00
_cell.angle_beta   90.00
_cell.angle_gamma   90.00
#
_symmetry.space_group_name_H-M   'P 1'
#
loop_
_entity.id
_entity.type
_entity.pdbx_description
1 polymer ?
#
loop_
_entity_poly.entity_id
_entity_poly.type
_entity_poly.pdbx_seq_one_letter_code
_entity_poly.pdbx_strand_id
1 'polypeptide(L)'
;MALPGSGTLTFAQIATEFSGSQPNSLSQYYRGGSLVGANNTNVPTSGVISFSNFYGASAGVTLTISSNFNTINLLSEAVAAGFNASAGGTLSVIINSGVIVSGTATTNYAITTGNFPANSIVTITNNGTVQGYTGAPGSGGAAGEAAGGAFNAEF
;
A
#
# COMPACT_ATOMS: atom_id res chain seq x y z
N MET A 1 -13.23 4.40 -8.90
CA MET A 1 -13.63 3.01 -9.22
C MET A 1 -13.12 2.71 -10.62
N ALA A 2 -12.41 1.59 -10.84
CA ALA A 2 -11.88 1.28 -12.17
C ALA A 2 -12.99 1.23 -13.23
N LEU A 3 -12.70 1.69 -14.44
CA LEU A 3 -13.62 1.62 -15.56
C LEU A 3 -13.89 0.17 -15.97
N PRO A 4 -15.05 -0.14 -16.58
CA PRO A 4 -15.40 -1.49 -17.01
C PRO A 4 -14.34 -2.05 -17.98
N GLY A 5 -14.10 -3.36 -17.92
CA GLY A 5 -13.14 -4.05 -18.81
C GLY A 5 -13.68 -4.26 -20.23
N SER A 6 -15.00 -4.09 -20.45
CA SER A 6 -15.68 -4.23 -21.75
C SER A 6 -17.08 -3.67 -21.68
N GLY A 7 -17.78 -3.59 -22.81
CA GLY A 7 -19.17 -3.14 -22.93
C GLY A 7 -19.32 -1.64 -23.19
N THR A 8 -20.41 -1.04 -22.74
CA THR A 8 -20.65 0.39 -22.97
C THR A 8 -19.79 1.25 -22.03
N LEU A 9 -19.01 2.15 -22.59
CA LEU A 9 -18.21 3.14 -21.88
C LEU A 9 -18.56 4.54 -22.39
N THR A 10 -18.86 5.45 -21.47
CA THR A 10 -19.21 6.84 -21.78
C THR A 10 -18.10 7.80 -21.38
N PHE A 11 -18.04 8.94 -22.03
CA PHE A 11 -17.08 9.99 -21.64
C PHE A 11 -17.31 10.49 -20.21
N ALA A 12 -18.56 10.53 -19.75
CA ALA A 12 -18.89 10.92 -18.40
C ALA A 12 -18.26 9.95 -17.36
N GLN A 13 -18.26 8.65 -17.62
CA GLN A 13 -17.60 7.66 -16.77
C GLN A 13 -16.09 7.87 -16.73
N ILE A 14 -15.47 8.13 -17.90
CA ILE A 14 -14.03 8.45 -17.97
C ILE A 14 -13.73 9.73 -17.17
N ALA A 15 -14.49 10.80 -17.37
CA ALA A 15 -14.32 12.05 -16.67
C ALA A 15 -14.48 11.89 -15.15
N THR A 16 -15.47 11.12 -14.70
CA THR A 16 -15.70 10.84 -13.28
C THR A 16 -14.53 10.06 -12.67
N GLU A 17 -14.06 9.00 -13.35
CA GLU A 17 -12.94 8.19 -12.84
C GLU A 17 -11.67 9.03 -12.66
N PHE A 18 -11.34 9.86 -13.63
CA PHE A 18 -10.10 10.63 -13.63
C PHE A 18 -10.27 12.08 -13.13
N SER A 19 -11.41 12.40 -12.51
CA SER A 19 -11.69 13.74 -11.93
C SER A 19 -11.55 14.88 -12.95
N GLY A 20 -11.87 14.63 -14.20
CA GLY A 20 -11.88 15.64 -15.27
C GLY A 20 -12.97 16.68 -15.05
N SER A 21 -12.63 17.95 -15.26
CA SER A 21 -13.56 19.09 -15.13
C SER A 21 -13.99 19.62 -16.49
N GLN A 22 -15.21 20.11 -16.59
CA GLN A 22 -15.73 20.71 -17.83
C GLN A 22 -15.06 22.04 -18.17
N PRO A 23 -14.83 22.34 -19.46
CA PRO A 23 -15.10 21.51 -20.64
C PRO A 23 -14.07 20.39 -20.81
N ASN A 24 -14.54 19.14 -21.05
CA ASN A 24 -13.69 17.97 -21.22
C ASN A 24 -13.33 17.73 -22.70
N SER A 25 -12.07 17.34 -22.95
CA SER A 25 -11.59 16.82 -24.23
C SER A 25 -10.84 15.51 -24.01
N LEU A 26 -10.98 14.53 -24.90
CA LEU A 26 -10.22 13.28 -24.84
C LEU A 26 -8.68 13.52 -24.82
N SER A 27 -8.23 14.61 -25.42
CA SER A 27 -6.80 14.96 -25.41
C SER A 27 -6.22 15.24 -24.01
N GLN A 28 -7.06 15.53 -23.02
CA GLN A 28 -6.64 15.71 -21.62
C GLN A 28 -6.32 14.39 -20.91
N TYR A 29 -6.76 13.28 -21.50
CA TYR A 29 -6.69 11.95 -20.91
C TYR A 29 -5.57 11.08 -21.50
N TYR A 30 -4.56 11.67 -22.13
CA TYR A 30 -3.37 10.90 -22.50
C TYR A 30 -2.64 10.39 -21.28
N ARG A 31 -2.12 9.16 -21.36
CA ARG A 31 -1.35 8.52 -20.29
C ARG A 31 -0.10 9.31 -19.94
N GLY A 32 0.15 9.47 -18.65
CA GLY A 32 1.28 10.24 -18.14
C GLY A 32 1.03 11.74 -18.08
N GLY A 33 -0.18 12.19 -18.45
CA GLY A 33 -0.64 13.55 -18.21
C GLY A 33 -1.13 13.77 -16.77
N SER A 34 -1.79 14.90 -16.54
CA SER A 34 -2.27 15.28 -15.21
C SER A 34 -3.46 14.44 -14.72
N LEU A 35 -4.24 13.84 -15.64
CA LEU A 35 -5.44 13.08 -15.31
C LEU A 35 -5.20 11.57 -15.30
N VAL A 36 -4.50 11.03 -16.30
CA VAL A 36 -4.32 9.58 -16.47
C VAL A 36 -2.90 9.18 -16.13
N GLY A 37 -2.74 8.43 -15.07
CA GLY A 37 -1.44 7.97 -14.61
C GLY A 37 -0.74 7.00 -15.58
N ALA A 38 0.59 6.89 -15.46
CA ALA A 38 1.45 6.10 -16.34
C ALA A 38 1.15 4.59 -16.31
N ASN A 39 0.47 4.10 -15.27
CA ASN A 39 0.08 2.70 -15.10
C ASN A 39 -1.01 2.24 -16.08
N ASN A 40 -1.77 3.16 -16.68
CA ASN A 40 -2.85 2.85 -17.63
C ASN A 40 -2.29 2.58 -19.04
N THR A 41 -1.56 1.48 -19.21
CA THR A 41 -0.76 1.18 -20.41
C THR A 41 -1.57 1.09 -21.71
N ASN A 42 -2.88 0.80 -21.64
CA ASN A 42 -3.78 0.78 -22.80
C ASN A 42 -4.13 2.17 -23.30
N VAL A 43 -3.98 3.22 -22.48
CA VAL A 43 -4.21 4.60 -22.88
C VAL A 43 -2.93 5.12 -23.57
N PRO A 44 -3.02 5.64 -24.81
CA PRO A 44 -1.85 6.15 -25.51
C PRO A 44 -1.30 7.42 -24.84
N THR A 45 -0.01 7.71 -25.08
CA THR A 45 0.64 8.95 -24.62
C THR A 45 0.44 10.11 -25.60
N SER A 46 0.04 9.82 -26.84
CA SER A 46 -0.24 10.81 -27.91
C SER A 46 -0.93 10.12 -29.08
N GLY A 47 -1.36 10.88 -30.07
CA GLY A 47 -1.96 10.38 -31.31
C GLY A 47 -3.45 10.06 -31.16
N VAL A 48 -3.91 8.96 -31.78
CA VAL A 48 -5.34 8.57 -31.74
C VAL A 48 -5.69 8.00 -30.38
N ILE A 49 -6.72 8.53 -29.76
CA ILE A 49 -7.29 8.06 -28.50
C ILE A 49 -8.77 7.74 -28.68
N SER A 50 -9.22 6.61 -28.18
CA SER A 50 -10.59 6.14 -28.28
C SER A 50 -11.09 5.65 -26.94
N PHE A 51 -12.39 5.49 -26.77
CA PHE A 51 -12.98 4.98 -25.53
C PHE A 51 -12.50 3.57 -25.20
N SER A 52 -12.21 2.75 -26.20
CA SER A 52 -11.69 1.40 -25.97
C SER A 52 -10.32 1.37 -25.27
N ASN A 53 -9.54 2.45 -25.36
CA ASN A 53 -8.28 2.56 -24.64
C ASN A 53 -8.46 2.68 -23.12
N PHE A 54 -9.67 3.04 -22.67
CA PHE A 54 -9.96 3.24 -21.25
C PHE A 54 -10.56 2.01 -20.56
N TYR A 55 -10.76 0.90 -21.28
CA TYR A 55 -11.23 -0.32 -20.61
C TYR A 55 -10.25 -0.78 -19.53
N GLY A 56 -10.78 -0.95 -18.31
CA GLY A 56 -9.98 -1.33 -17.15
C GLY A 56 -9.06 -0.24 -16.60
N ALA A 57 -9.09 0.96 -17.17
CA ALA A 57 -8.28 2.07 -16.68
C ALA A 57 -8.78 2.59 -15.32
N SER A 58 -7.85 3.10 -14.51
CA SER A 58 -8.12 3.59 -13.16
C SER A 58 -7.22 4.76 -12.80
N ALA A 59 -7.76 5.75 -12.10
CA ALA A 59 -6.99 6.85 -11.52
C ALA A 59 -6.03 6.38 -10.42
N GLY A 60 -6.28 5.21 -9.86
CA GLY A 60 -5.56 4.67 -8.71
C GLY A 60 -6.36 4.85 -7.41
N VAL A 61 -5.79 4.36 -6.32
CA VAL A 61 -6.37 4.45 -4.98
C VAL A 61 -5.35 5.05 -4.04
N THR A 62 -5.79 5.95 -3.16
CA THR A 62 -4.99 6.44 -2.04
C THR A 62 -5.52 5.82 -0.76
N LEU A 63 -4.66 5.08 -0.06
CA LEU A 63 -4.91 4.51 1.26
C LEU A 63 -4.19 5.38 2.29
N THR A 64 -4.94 6.07 3.14
CA THR A 64 -4.36 6.86 4.23
C THR A 64 -4.51 6.12 5.55
N ILE A 65 -3.39 5.81 6.19
CA ILE A 65 -3.33 5.21 7.53
C ILE A 65 -3.21 6.36 8.52
N SER A 66 -4.31 6.68 9.22
CA SER A 66 -4.44 7.84 10.10
C SER A 66 -4.52 7.48 11.60
N SER A 67 -4.53 6.20 11.93
CA SER A 67 -4.52 5.68 13.29
C SER A 67 -3.51 4.53 13.42
N ASN A 68 -3.11 4.22 14.65
CA ASN A 68 -2.20 3.10 14.91
C ASN A 68 -2.79 1.78 14.42
N PHE A 69 -1.95 0.97 13.84
CA PHE A 69 -2.33 -0.32 13.25
C PHE A 69 -1.41 -1.44 13.73
N ASN A 70 -2.02 -2.59 14.02
CA ASN A 70 -1.28 -3.81 14.35
C ASN A 70 -1.38 -4.78 13.18
N THR A 71 -0.26 -5.04 12.51
CA THR A 71 -0.15 -5.97 11.39
C THR A 71 -1.13 -5.64 10.25
N ILE A 72 -0.73 -4.76 9.35
CA ILE A 72 -1.54 -4.36 8.20
C ILE A 72 -1.27 -5.27 6.99
N ASN A 73 -2.33 -5.70 6.30
CA ASN A 73 -2.24 -6.27 4.96
C ASN A 73 -2.65 -5.21 3.94
N LEU A 74 -1.68 -4.70 3.19
CA LEU A 74 -1.90 -3.58 2.28
C LEU A 74 -2.93 -3.89 1.19
N LEU A 75 -2.94 -5.10 0.63
CA LEU A 75 -3.93 -5.45 -0.39
C LEU A 75 -5.35 -5.46 0.19
N SER A 76 -5.53 -6.01 1.39
CA SER A 76 -6.84 -6.06 2.05
C SER A 76 -7.40 -4.66 2.29
N GLU A 77 -6.58 -3.77 2.84
CA GLU A 77 -6.97 -2.38 3.10
C GLU A 77 -7.18 -1.59 1.80
N ALA A 78 -6.34 -1.83 0.78
CA ALA A 78 -6.49 -1.21 -0.52
C ALA A 78 -7.81 -1.61 -1.20
N VAL A 79 -8.20 -2.89 -1.12
CA VAL A 79 -9.48 -3.37 -1.66
C VAL A 79 -10.66 -2.72 -0.92
N ALA A 80 -10.59 -2.59 0.39
CA ALA A 80 -11.59 -1.87 1.18
C ALA A 80 -11.68 -0.39 0.76
N ALA A 81 -10.56 0.23 0.35
CA ALA A 81 -10.50 1.59 -0.18
C ALA A 81 -10.89 1.69 -1.67
N GLY A 82 -11.23 0.58 -2.34
CA GLY A 82 -11.69 0.55 -3.73
C GLY A 82 -10.65 0.12 -4.77
N PHE A 83 -9.49 -0.40 -4.35
CA PHE A 83 -8.49 -0.95 -5.28
C PHE A 83 -9.01 -2.20 -5.98
N ASN A 84 -8.78 -2.30 -7.28
CA ASN A 84 -9.21 -3.46 -8.06
C ASN A 84 -8.18 -4.59 -7.99
N ALA A 85 -8.45 -5.59 -7.14
CA ALA A 85 -7.57 -6.74 -6.95
C ALA A 85 -7.45 -7.67 -8.16
N SER A 86 -8.31 -7.52 -9.18
CA SER A 86 -8.27 -8.35 -10.40
C SER A 86 -7.53 -7.68 -11.55
N ALA A 87 -7.62 -6.35 -11.66
CA ALA A 87 -7.02 -5.61 -12.76
C ALA A 87 -5.66 -4.98 -12.41
N GLY A 88 -5.36 -4.81 -11.14
CA GLY A 88 -4.22 -4.03 -10.69
C GLY A 88 -4.46 -2.52 -10.77
N GLY A 89 -3.39 -1.76 -10.77
CA GLY A 89 -3.43 -0.30 -10.84
C GLY A 89 -2.42 0.35 -9.90
N THR A 90 -2.58 1.66 -9.68
CA THR A 90 -1.73 2.41 -8.75
C THR A 90 -2.36 2.49 -7.36
N LEU A 91 -1.58 2.13 -6.35
CA LEU A 91 -1.91 2.33 -4.94
C LEU A 91 -0.88 3.28 -4.32
N SER A 92 -1.35 4.38 -3.78
CA SER A 92 -0.55 5.28 -2.95
C SER A 92 -0.93 5.05 -1.49
N VAL A 93 0.00 4.58 -0.68
CA VAL A 93 -0.18 4.39 0.77
C VAL A 93 0.51 5.52 1.49
N ILE A 94 -0.23 6.22 2.36
CA ILE A 94 0.30 7.31 3.18
C ILE A 94 0.12 6.94 4.65
N ILE A 95 1.22 6.78 5.35
CA ILE A 95 1.21 6.64 6.82
C ILE A 95 1.40 8.02 7.41
N ASN A 96 0.41 8.52 8.13
CA ASN A 96 0.43 9.87 8.67
C ASN A 96 1.47 10.02 9.80
N SER A 97 1.91 11.26 10.01
CA SER A 97 2.77 11.60 11.14
C SER A 97 2.11 11.24 12.48
N GLY A 98 2.90 10.69 13.40
CA GLY A 98 2.42 10.24 14.70
C GLY A 98 1.73 8.86 14.70
N VAL A 99 1.47 8.27 13.54
CA VAL A 99 0.90 6.92 13.43
C VAL A 99 2.01 5.87 13.61
N ILE A 100 1.69 4.82 14.36
CA ILE A 100 2.56 3.67 14.58
C ILE A 100 1.91 2.44 13.93
N VAL A 101 2.62 1.80 13.01
CA VAL A 101 2.28 0.49 12.45
C VAL A 101 3.26 -0.53 13.01
N SER A 102 2.78 -1.50 13.78
CA SER A 102 3.61 -2.45 14.51
C SER A 102 3.27 -3.90 14.24
N GLY A 103 4.27 -4.78 14.34
CA GLY A 103 4.02 -6.22 14.43
C GLY A 103 3.41 -6.59 15.78
N THR A 104 2.63 -7.67 15.84
CA THR A 104 1.98 -8.15 17.07
C THR A 104 2.72 -9.33 17.72
N ALA A 105 3.66 -9.92 17.03
CA ALA A 105 4.47 -11.05 17.52
C ALA A 105 5.80 -11.09 16.76
N THR A 106 6.77 -11.84 17.28
CA THR A 106 8.09 -12.04 16.64
C THR A 106 8.01 -12.70 15.27
N THR A 107 6.90 -13.36 14.95
CA THR A 107 6.62 -14.01 13.68
C THR A 107 5.78 -13.17 12.72
N ASN A 108 5.28 -12.01 13.16
CA ASN A 108 4.39 -11.16 12.37
C ASN A 108 5.08 -9.88 11.93
N TYR A 109 4.95 -9.57 10.64
CA TYR A 109 5.42 -8.31 10.09
C TYR A 109 4.44 -7.18 10.41
N ALA A 110 4.96 -5.97 10.62
CA ALA A 110 4.12 -4.77 10.77
C ALA A 110 3.29 -4.51 9.50
N ILE A 111 3.91 -4.71 8.33
CA ILE A 111 3.27 -4.56 7.03
C ILE A 111 3.49 -5.83 6.21
N THR A 112 2.41 -6.36 5.65
CA THR A 112 2.43 -7.37 4.59
C THR A 112 1.80 -6.79 3.33
N THR A 113 2.35 -7.08 2.18
CA THR A 113 1.83 -6.57 0.91
C THR A 113 0.57 -7.30 0.45
N GLY A 114 0.47 -8.60 0.74
CA GLY A 114 -0.49 -9.47 0.06
C GLY A 114 -0.06 -9.78 -1.38
N ASN A 115 -0.95 -10.43 -2.14
CA ASN A 115 -0.69 -10.81 -3.52
C ASN A 115 -1.31 -9.79 -4.49
N PHE A 116 -0.64 -8.68 -4.73
CA PHE A 116 -1.09 -7.72 -5.74
C PHE A 116 -1.06 -8.34 -7.14
N PRO A 117 -2.06 -8.04 -7.99
CA PRO A 117 -2.06 -8.48 -9.38
C PRO A 117 -0.87 -7.90 -10.16
N ALA A 118 -0.53 -8.57 -11.25
CA ALA A 118 0.48 -8.06 -12.17
C ALA A 118 0.16 -6.61 -12.61
N ASN A 119 1.19 -5.83 -12.88
CA ASN A 119 1.09 -4.40 -13.23
C ASN A 119 0.55 -3.48 -12.12
N SER A 120 0.50 -3.93 -10.87
CA SER A 120 0.23 -3.03 -9.75
C SER A 120 1.48 -2.22 -9.41
N ILE A 121 1.27 -0.93 -9.17
CA ILE A 121 2.31 -0.01 -8.68
C ILE A 121 1.90 0.42 -7.28
N VAL A 122 2.70 0.04 -6.28
CA VAL A 122 2.46 0.40 -4.88
C VAL A 122 3.54 1.38 -4.44
N THR A 123 3.13 2.56 -4.04
CA THR A 123 4.02 3.58 -3.47
C THR A 123 3.65 3.80 -2.01
N ILE A 124 4.63 3.73 -1.11
CA ILE A 124 4.43 3.96 0.32
C ILE A 124 5.17 5.23 0.73
N THR A 125 4.42 6.21 1.23
CA THR A 125 4.96 7.41 1.87
C THR A 125 4.80 7.25 3.38
N ASN A 126 5.92 7.04 4.08
CA ASN A 126 5.92 6.87 5.53
C ASN A 126 6.30 8.18 6.23
N ASN A 127 5.32 8.85 6.83
CA ASN A 127 5.53 10.02 7.69
C ASN A 127 5.39 9.65 9.18
N GLY A 128 5.06 8.39 9.49
CA GLY A 128 4.90 7.86 10.84
C GLY A 128 6.04 6.94 11.25
N THR A 129 5.71 5.90 11.99
CA THR A 129 6.65 4.87 12.43
C THR A 129 6.17 3.50 12.01
N VAL A 130 7.06 2.72 11.37
CA VAL A 130 6.85 1.29 11.11
C VAL A 130 7.87 0.53 11.94
N GLN A 131 7.39 -0.33 12.84
CA GLN A 131 8.27 -1.06 13.76
C GLN A 131 7.88 -2.54 13.86
N GLY A 132 8.86 -3.39 14.07
CA GLY A 132 8.64 -4.79 14.41
C GLY A 132 8.04 -4.94 15.81
N TYR A 133 7.69 -6.17 16.17
CA TYR A 133 7.31 -6.50 17.53
C TYR A 133 8.54 -6.39 18.44
N THR A 134 8.37 -5.80 19.63
CA THR A 134 9.42 -5.75 20.63
C THR A 134 9.67 -7.16 21.15
N GLY A 135 10.86 -7.70 20.96
CA GLY A 135 11.25 -8.98 21.53
C GLY A 135 11.12 -8.96 23.05
N ALA A 136 10.82 -10.11 23.65
CA ALA A 136 10.89 -10.23 25.10
C ALA A 136 12.31 -9.89 25.56
N PRO A 137 12.47 -9.20 26.71
CA PRO A 137 13.77 -9.04 27.31
C PRO A 137 14.43 -10.42 27.45
N GLY A 138 15.67 -10.55 27.06
CA GLY A 138 16.45 -11.78 27.31
C GLY A 138 16.36 -12.09 28.80
N SER A 139 16.05 -13.34 29.17
CA SER A 139 16.17 -13.77 30.55
C SER A 139 17.63 -13.54 30.95
N GLY A 140 17.86 -12.71 31.96
CA GLY A 140 19.20 -12.52 32.53
C GLY A 140 19.76 -13.90 32.81
N GLY A 141 21.03 -14.14 32.52
CA GLY A 141 21.71 -15.38 32.91
C GLY A 141 21.44 -15.65 34.39
N ALA A 142 21.16 -16.91 34.73
CA ALA A 142 21.02 -17.29 36.12
C ALA A 142 22.23 -16.75 36.88
N ALA A 143 21.97 -16.10 38.02
CA ALA A 143 23.04 -15.66 38.89
C ALA A 143 23.92 -16.88 39.16
N GLY A 144 25.20 -16.79 38.80
CA GLY A 144 26.14 -17.87 39.10
C GLY A 144 26.05 -18.16 40.58
N GLU A 145 25.86 -19.43 40.92
CA GLU A 145 25.96 -19.85 42.32
C GLU A 145 27.31 -19.36 42.86
N ALA A 146 27.27 -18.55 43.90
CA ALA A 146 28.46 -18.18 44.62
C ALA A 146 29.02 -19.49 45.20
N ALA A 147 30.08 -19.98 44.61
CA ALA A 147 30.85 -21.06 45.21
C ALA A 147 31.48 -20.54 46.51
N GLY A 148 30.70 -20.60 47.58
CA GLY A 148 31.14 -20.39 48.92
C GLY A 148 31.96 -21.61 49.37
N GLY A 149 33.15 -21.72 48.82
CA GLY A 149 34.14 -22.65 49.39
C GLY A 149 34.59 -22.15 50.77
N ALA A 150 34.10 -22.81 51.81
CA ALA A 150 34.64 -22.62 53.12
C ALA A 150 36.07 -23.12 53.07
N PHE A 151 37.08 -22.23 53.29
CA PHE A 151 38.42 -22.57 53.60
C PHE A 151 38.48 -22.99 55.09
N ASN A 152 38.54 -24.29 55.39
CA ASN A 152 38.96 -24.76 56.66
C ASN A 152 40.47 -24.66 56.68
N ALA A 153 40.98 -23.70 57.44
CA ALA A 153 42.40 -23.71 57.91
C ALA A 153 42.44 -24.53 59.18
N GLU A 154 42.94 -25.75 59.09
CA GLU A 154 43.44 -26.50 60.27
C GLU A 154 44.92 -26.15 60.51
N PHE A 155 45.19 -25.69 61.74
CA PHE A 155 46.50 -25.55 62.28
C PHE A 155 46.80 -26.73 63.21
#